data_f4ddea50a37616c75fef82054a8c1828
#
_entry.id   f4ddea50a37616c75fef82054a8c1828
#
_cell.length_a   1.000
_cell.length_b   1.000
_cell.length_c   1.000
_cell.angle_alpha   90.00
_cell.angle_beta   90.00
_cell.angle_gamma   90.00
#
_symmetry.space_group_name_H-M   'P 1'
#
loop_
_entity.id
_entity.type
_entity.pdbx_description
1 polymer ?
#
loop_
_entity_poly.entity_id
_entity_poly.type
_entity_poly.pdbx_seq_one_letter_code
_entity_poly.pdbx_strand_id
1 'polypeptide(L)'
;MNLHKLIFTNNACYKAGRKITPKGIMVHSTGANNPWLKRYVGPDDGLLGKNQYNNHWNQPMDREVCVHAFIGKLADGTVATYQTLPWDHRGWHAGGSANDTHISFEICEDDLTDADYLNKVYHEAVDLCVYLCGLYGLTEQDIICHCEGYDLGIASNHGDVLHWWPKHGKNMDTFRAAVKAKLGASAPDISVEPEQ
;
A
#
# COMPACT_ATOMS: atom_id res chain seq x y z
N MET A 1 -7.42 -10.76 -3.20
CA MET A 1 -6.75 -9.94 -2.16
C MET A 1 -7.10 -10.49 -0.78
N ASN A 2 -6.11 -10.60 0.08
CA ASN A 2 -6.28 -11.04 1.47
C ASN A 2 -6.24 -9.81 2.39
N LEU A 3 -7.35 -9.08 2.46
CA LEU A 3 -7.43 -7.81 3.18
C LEU A 3 -7.93 -8.01 4.61
N HIS A 4 -7.13 -7.55 5.56
CA HIS A 4 -7.45 -7.42 6.96
C HIS A 4 -7.44 -5.96 7.39
N LYS A 5 -8.02 -5.67 8.55
CA LYS A 5 -8.09 -4.32 9.09
C LYS A 5 -7.56 -4.30 10.52
N LEU A 6 -6.53 -3.51 10.75
CA LEU A 6 -6.00 -3.22 12.07
C LEU A 6 -5.60 -1.74 12.11
N ILE A 7 -6.55 -0.89 12.46
CA ILE A 7 -6.36 0.56 12.47
C ILE A 7 -5.41 0.96 13.58
N PHE A 8 -4.42 1.79 13.24
CA PHE A 8 -3.38 2.27 14.15
C PHE A 8 -3.88 3.39 15.05
N THR A 9 -4.80 3.08 15.95
CA THR A 9 -5.43 4.05 16.85
C THR A 9 -4.43 4.73 17.81
N ASN A 10 -3.25 4.14 18.00
CA ASN A 10 -2.19 4.69 18.84
C ASN A 10 -1.13 5.49 18.05
N ASN A 11 -1.22 5.52 16.72
CA ASN A 11 -0.32 6.29 15.88
C ASN A 11 -0.75 7.76 15.82
N ALA A 12 0.23 8.67 15.77
CA ALA A 12 -0.01 10.12 15.75
C ALA A 12 -0.87 10.57 14.56
N CYS A 13 -0.75 9.95 13.40
CA CYS A 13 -1.56 10.30 12.23
C CYS A 13 -3.05 10.02 12.46
N TYR A 14 -3.37 8.89 13.07
CA TYR A 14 -4.75 8.58 13.43
C TYR A 14 -5.29 9.58 14.45
N LYS A 15 -4.51 9.86 15.50
CA LYS A 15 -4.91 10.78 16.57
C LYS A 15 -5.11 12.22 16.09
N ALA A 16 -4.31 12.65 15.11
CA ALA A 16 -4.46 13.97 14.50
C ALA A 16 -5.78 14.10 13.73
N GLY A 17 -6.32 13.01 13.20
CA GLY A 17 -7.62 12.97 12.55
C GLY A 17 -7.75 13.84 11.30
N ARG A 18 -6.65 14.23 10.67
CA ARG A 18 -6.67 15.02 9.43
C ARG A 18 -7.26 14.19 8.30
N LYS A 19 -8.01 14.85 7.44
CA LYS A 19 -8.67 14.21 6.29
C LYS A 19 -8.05 14.65 4.97
N ILE A 20 -8.11 13.75 4.00
CA ILE A 20 -7.81 14.04 2.59
C ILE A 20 -9.00 13.68 1.71
N THR A 21 -9.07 14.31 0.55
CA THR A 21 -9.87 13.82 -0.56
C THR A 21 -8.91 13.04 -1.48
N PRO A 22 -9.00 11.71 -1.54
CA PRO A 22 -8.05 10.93 -2.32
C PRO A 22 -8.11 11.27 -3.81
N LYS A 23 -6.97 11.62 -4.39
CA LYS A 23 -6.80 11.93 -5.81
C LYS A 23 -5.81 11.00 -6.50
N GLY A 24 -5.13 10.17 -5.74
CA GLY A 24 -4.15 9.23 -6.26
C GLY A 24 -3.77 8.19 -5.21
N ILE A 25 -2.91 7.28 -5.63
CA ILE A 25 -2.34 6.20 -4.80
C ILE A 25 -0.84 6.23 -4.98
N MET A 26 -0.10 6.22 -3.88
CA MET A 26 1.36 6.13 -3.88
C MET A 26 1.82 4.79 -3.34
N VAL A 27 2.56 4.08 -4.18
CA VAL A 27 3.16 2.79 -3.86
C VAL A 27 4.54 3.03 -3.24
N HIS A 28 4.77 2.46 -2.06
CA HIS A 28 6.06 2.45 -1.38
C HIS A 28 6.53 1.03 -1.14
N SER A 29 7.79 0.88 -0.84
CA SER A 29 8.34 -0.31 -0.21
C SER A 29 9.30 0.07 0.92
N THR A 30 9.48 -0.85 1.88
CA THR A 30 9.99 -0.49 3.21
C THR A 30 11.48 -0.16 3.27
N GLY A 31 12.25 -0.55 2.26
CA GLY A 31 13.70 -0.29 2.23
C GLY A 31 14.49 -1.09 3.28
N ALA A 32 13.90 -2.14 3.84
CA ALA A 32 14.52 -2.97 4.87
C ALA A 32 14.28 -4.45 4.58
N ASN A 33 15.29 -5.27 4.76
CA ASN A 33 15.17 -6.73 4.61
C ASN A 33 14.36 -7.34 5.76
N ASN A 34 13.04 -7.16 5.68
CA ASN A 34 12.09 -7.77 6.62
C ASN A 34 10.71 -7.91 5.96
N PRO A 35 10.39 -9.09 5.40
CA PRO A 35 9.12 -9.30 4.70
C PRO A 35 7.92 -9.54 5.64
N TRP A 36 8.13 -9.57 6.94
CA TRP A 36 7.10 -9.91 7.91
C TRP A 36 6.27 -8.68 8.31
N LEU A 37 4.97 -8.78 8.15
CA LEU A 37 4.02 -7.71 8.53
C LEU A 37 4.14 -7.32 9.99
N LYS A 38 4.43 -8.26 10.89
CA LYS A 38 4.56 -8.00 12.34
C LYS A 38 5.60 -6.95 12.69
N ARG A 39 6.58 -6.67 11.81
CA ARG A 39 7.56 -5.60 12.03
C ARG A 39 6.87 -4.23 12.10
N TYR A 40 5.82 -4.03 11.31
CA TYR A 40 5.16 -2.74 11.15
C TYR A 40 3.74 -2.71 11.70
N VAL A 41 3.05 -3.83 11.65
CA VAL A 41 1.63 -3.97 12.02
C VAL A 41 1.51 -4.77 13.31
N GLY A 42 0.86 -4.18 14.29
CA GLY A 42 0.67 -4.80 15.60
C GLY A 42 -0.37 -4.07 16.42
N PRO A 43 -0.70 -4.62 17.60
CA PRO A 43 -0.20 -5.88 18.16
C PRO A 43 -0.66 -7.13 17.41
N ASP A 44 -0.13 -8.29 17.79
CA ASP A 44 -0.53 -9.58 17.21
C ASP A 44 -2.04 -9.79 17.30
N ASP A 45 -2.65 -10.11 16.18
CA ASP A 45 -4.08 -10.41 16.06
C ASP A 45 -4.38 -11.92 15.93
N GLY A 46 -3.38 -12.76 16.16
CA GLY A 46 -3.45 -14.20 15.96
C GLY A 46 -2.97 -14.68 14.58
N LEU A 47 -2.80 -13.77 13.62
CA LEU A 47 -2.31 -14.05 12.26
C LEU A 47 -0.93 -13.46 12.01
N LEU A 48 -0.68 -12.26 12.54
CA LEU A 48 0.57 -11.52 12.34
C LEU A 48 1.78 -12.18 12.98
N GLY A 49 1.61 -12.72 14.18
CA GLY A 49 2.69 -13.15 15.06
C GLY A 49 3.15 -12.03 16.00
N LYS A 50 3.91 -12.42 17.02
CA LYS A 50 4.43 -11.48 18.02
C LYS A 50 5.64 -10.73 17.47
N ASN A 51 5.64 -9.41 17.59
CA ASN A 51 6.81 -8.57 17.42
C ASN A 51 7.58 -8.49 18.75
N GLN A 52 8.69 -9.23 18.84
CA GLN A 52 9.50 -9.32 20.05
C GLN A 52 10.11 -8.00 20.51
N TYR A 53 10.34 -7.08 19.56
CA TYR A 53 10.96 -5.77 19.82
C TYR A 53 9.94 -4.68 20.09
N ASN A 54 8.65 -4.97 19.98
CA ASN A 54 7.55 -4.01 20.11
C ASN A 54 7.81 -2.70 19.31
N ASN A 55 8.29 -2.84 18.09
CA ASN A 55 8.64 -1.72 17.21
C ASN A 55 7.71 -1.56 16.01
N HIS A 56 6.49 -2.09 16.08
CA HIS A 56 5.44 -1.81 15.10
C HIS A 56 4.97 -0.35 15.18
N TRP A 57 4.25 0.09 14.17
CA TRP A 57 3.87 1.50 14.03
C TRP A 57 2.56 1.88 14.72
N ASN A 58 1.87 0.96 15.36
CA ASN A 58 0.64 1.24 16.12
C ASN A 58 0.95 1.69 17.55
N GLN A 59 1.76 2.73 17.67
CA GLN A 59 2.18 3.32 18.94
C GLN A 59 2.77 4.70 18.72
N PRO A 60 2.97 5.51 19.78
CA PRO A 60 3.72 6.75 19.65
C PRO A 60 5.15 6.47 19.14
N MET A 61 5.61 7.29 18.22
CA MET A 61 6.93 7.17 17.59
C MET A 61 7.58 8.54 17.57
N ASP A 62 8.94 8.57 17.52
CA ASP A 62 9.70 9.82 17.45
C ASP A 62 9.43 10.62 16.17
N ARG A 63 9.02 9.94 15.12
CA ARG A 63 8.64 10.54 13.86
C ARG A 63 7.15 10.30 13.59
N GLU A 64 6.48 11.34 13.07
CA GLU A 64 5.17 11.15 12.47
C GLU A 64 5.36 10.40 11.15
N VAL A 65 5.06 9.12 11.16
CA VAL A 65 5.11 8.27 9.97
C VAL A 65 3.92 7.32 9.99
N CYS A 66 3.21 7.24 8.89
CA CYS A 66 2.08 6.34 8.73
C CYS A 66 1.69 6.20 7.26
N VAL A 67 1.18 5.04 6.95
CA VAL A 67 0.59 4.70 5.65
C VAL A 67 -0.79 4.09 5.89
N HIS A 68 -1.57 3.98 4.83
CA HIS A 68 -2.93 3.46 4.92
C HIS A 68 -2.99 1.94 4.93
N ALA A 69 -1.96 1.27 4.38
CA ALA A 69 -1.89 -0.19 4.39
C ALA A 69 -0.44 -0.70 4.31
N PHE A 70 -0.25 -1.94 4.74
CA PHE A 70 0.98 -2.71 4.55
C PHE A 70 0.67 -4.03 3.85
N ILE A 71 1.58 -4.47 2.99
CA ILE A 71 1.53 -5.77 2.31
C ILE A 71 2.79 -6.54 2.66
N GLY A 72 2.65 -7.78 3.09
CA GLY A 72 3.79 -8.62 3.45
C GLY A 72 3.34 -9.98 3.97
N LYS A 73 4.24 -10.68 4.65
CA LYS A 73 4.00 -12.03 5.18
C LYS A 73 3.30 -12.01 6.53
N LEU A 74 2.30 -12.89 6.67
CA LEU A 74 1.76 -13.35 7.94
C LEU A 74 2.72 -14.34 8.62
N ALA A 75 2.44 -14.69 9.87
CA ALA A 75 3.25 -15.66 10.64
C ALA A 75 3.38 -17.02 9.96
N ASP A 76 2.37 -17.45 9.20
CA ASP A 76 2.40 -18.70 8.42
C ASP A 76 3.15 -18.60 7.08
N GLY A 77 3.68 -17.43 6.75
CA GLY A 77 4.41 -17.16 5.50
C GLY A 77 3.54 -16.82 4.30
N THR A 78 2.22 -16.85 4.41
CA THR A 78 1.33 -16.37 3.34
C THR A 78 1.29 -14.85 3.30
N VAL A 79 0.96 -14.29 2.14
CA VAL A 79 0.91 -12.83 1.93
C VAL A 79 -0.47 -12.29 2.25
N ALA A 80 -0.50 -11.13 2.90
CA ALA A 80 -1.73 -10.41 3.22
C ALA A 80 -1.55 -8.90 3.10
N THR A 81 -2.66 -8.19 3.01
CA THR A 81 -2.76 -6.74 3.11
C THR A 81 -3.44 -6.37 4.42
N TYR A 82 -2.87 -5.42 5.17
CA TYR A 82 -3.47 -4.85 6.38
C TYR A 82 -3.77 -3.37 6.16
N GLN A 83 -5.03 -2.99 6.22
CA GLN A 83 -5.40 -1.58 6.32
C GLN A 83 -5.08 -1.07 7.72
N THR A 84 -4.33 0.03 7.80
CA THR A 84 -3.79 0.58 9.05
C THR A 84 -4.28 1.99 9.37
N LEU A 85 -4.81 2.70 8.39
CA LEU A 85 -5.53 3.98 8.56
C LEU A 85 -6.84 3.93 7.77
N PRO A 86 -7.88 4.69 8.20
CA PRO A 86 -9.01 4.96 7.31
C PRO A 86 -8.50 5.59 6.01
N TRP A 87 -9.05 5.20 4.88
CA TRP A 87 -8.54 5.60 3.57
C TRP A 87 -8.57 7.11 3.33
N ASP A 88 -9.47 7.83 3.96
CA ASP A 88 -9.63 9.28 3.86
C ASP A 88 -8.84 10.08 4.92
N HIS A 89 -8.03 9.41 5.74
CA HIS A 89 -7.11 10.08 6.65
C HIS A 89 -5.86 10.52 5.90
N ARG A 90 -5.26 11.63 6.37
CA ARG A 90 -3.95 12.05 5.89
C ARG A 90 -2.87 11.13 6.45
N GLY A 91 -2.13 10.46 5.57
CA GLY A 91 -0.92 9.76 5.96
C GLY A 91 0.28 10.70 6.04
N TRP A 92 1.42 10.18 6.52
CA TRP A 92 2.70 10.87 6.53
C TRP A 92 3.76 9.92 5.95
N HIS A 93 3.88 9.96 4.60
CA HIS A 93 4.59 8.92 3.88
C HIS A 93 5.48 9.43 2.76
N ALA A 94 5.19 10.63 2.22
CA ALA A 94 5.80 11.08 0.97
C ALA A 94 6.94 12.07 1.17
N GLY A 95 7.01 12.73 2.32
CA GLY A 95 7.95 13.83 2.53
C GLY A 95 7.66 15.04 1.62
N GLY A 96 6.40 15.22 1.20
CA GLY A 96 5.96 16.29 0.32
C GLY A 96 4.45 16.38 0.22
N SER A 97 3.95 17.14 -0.75
CA SER A 97 2.52 17.43 -0.89
C SER A 97 1.64 16.21 -1.23
N ALA A 98 2.24 15.10 -1.67
CA ALA A 98 1.48 13.87 -1.90
C ALA A 98 0.84 13.33 -0.61
N ASN A 99 1.33 13.70 0.58
CA ASN A 99 0.64 13.40 1.83
C ASN A 99 -0.80 13.92 1.87
N ASP A 100 -1.08 15.02 1.19
CA ASP A 100 -2.37 15.71 1.18
C ASP A 100 -3.36 15.16 0.12
N THR A 101 -2.89 14.30 -0.78
CA THR A 101 -3.66 13.88 -1.95
C THR A 101 -3.68 12.39 -2.20
N HIS A 102 -2.70 11.64 -1.69
CA HIS A 102 -2.51 10.24 -2.05
C HIS A 102 -2.79 9.30 -0.87
N ILE A 103 -3.59 8.27 -1.14
CA ILE A 103 -3.61 7.05 -0.33
C ILE A 103 -2.26 6.35 -0.54
N SER A 104 -1.71 5.76 0.49
CA SER A 104 -0.40 5.13 0.44
C SER A 104 -0.40 3.73 1.04
N PHE A 105 0.49 2.90 0.57
CA PHE A 105 0.79 1.63 1.19
C PHE A 105 2.26 1.27 1.03
N GLU A 106 2.75 0.48 1.97
CA GLU A 106 4.12 -0.03 2.00
C GLU A 106 4.13 -1.53 1.73
N ILE A 107 4.93 -1.95 0.76
CA ILE A 107 5.22 -3.37 0.56
C ILE A 107 6.46 -3.71 1.37
N CYS A 108 6.35 -4.70 2.26
CA CYS A 108 7.50 -5.18 3.02
C CYS A 108 8.52 -5.82 2.08
N GLU A 109 9.75 -5.31 2.09
CA GLU A 109 10.83 -5.87 1.28
C GLU A 109 11.47 -7.07 1.99
N ASP A 110 11.98 -8.00 1.20
CA ASP A 110 12.95 -9.00 1.61
C ASP A 110 14.37 -8.51 1.25
N ASP A 111 15.30 -9.41 0.94
CA ASP A 111 16.63 -9.08 0.43
C ASP A 111 16.63 -8.72 -1.08
N LEU A 112 15.48 -8.55 -1.69
CA LEU A 112 15.23 -8.21 -3.10
C LEU A 112 15.54 -9.32 -4.11
N THR A 113 15.80 -10.54 -3.66
CA THR A 113 16.25 -11.64 -4.54
C THR A 113 15.17 -12.69 -4.83
N ASP A 114 14.12 -12.78 -4.02
CA ASP A 114 13.06 -13.78 -4.15
C ASP A 114 11.98 -13.32 -5.14
N ALA A 115 12.03 -13.85 -6.35
CA ALA A 115 11.05 -13.55 -7.39
C ALA A 115 9.64 -14.02 -7.04
N ASP A 116 9.50 -15.16 -6.36
CA ASP A 116 8.18 -15.67 -5.95
C ASP A 116 7.52 -14.76 -4.92
N TYR A 117 8.29 -14.28 -3.94
CA TYR A 117 7.79 -13.33 -2.96
C TYR A 117 7.35 -12.02 -3.64
N LEU A 118 8.19 -11.44 -4.50
CA LEU A 118 7.81 -10.23 -5.22
C LEU A 118 6.53 -10.46 -6.03
N ASN A 119 6.43 -11.57 -6.72
CA ASN A 119 5.24 -11.87 -7.52
C ASN A 119 3.96 -11.87 -6.68
N LYS A 120 4.01 -12.47 -5.49
CA LYS A 120 2.85 -12.52 -4.57
C LYS A 120 2.45 -11.15 -4.04
N VAL A 121 3.40 -10.36 -3.55
CA VAL A 121 3.10 -9.01 -3.03
C VAL A 121 2.72 -8.04 -4.14
N TYR A 122 3.30 -8.21 -5.33
CA TYR A 122 2.94 -7.42 -6.50
C TYR A 122 1.48 -7.64 -6.91
N HIS A 123 1.02 -8.88 -6.98
CA HIS A 123 -0.38 -9.19 -7.28
C HIS A 123 -1.32 -8.70 -6.20
N GLU A 124 -0.94 -8.84 -4.95
CA GLU A 124 -1.70 -8.28 -3.82
C GLU A 124 -1.84 -6.76 -3.94
N ALA A 125 -0.75 -6.07 -4.30
CA ALA A 125 -0.73 -4.62 -4.51
C ALA A 125 -1.62 -4.20 -5.70
N VAL A 126 -1.61 -4.94 -6.79
CA VAL A 126 -2.52 -4.72 -7.93
C VAL A 126 -3.97 -4.79 -7.46
N ASP A 127 -4.33 -5.82 -6.72
CA ASP A 127 -5.69 -6.01 -6.21
C ASP A 127 -6.11 -4.89 -5.25
N LEU A 128 -5.20 -4.44 -4.39
CA LEU A 128 -5.45 -3.30 -3.50
C LEU A 128 -5.74 -2.03 -4.31
N CYS A 129 -4.94 -1.74 -5.32
CA CYS A 129 -5.14 -0.57 -6.17
C CYS A 129 -6.46 -0.63 -6.94
N VAL A 130 -6.85 -1.81 -7.46
CA VAL A 130 -8.15 -2.01 -8.11
C VAL A 130 -9.29 -1.70 -7.14
N TYR A 131 -9.21 -2.20 -5.91
CA TYR A 131 -10.18 -1.93 -4.87
C TYR A 131 -10.29 -0.42 -4.54
N LEU A 132 -9.16 0.24 -4.34
CA LEU A 132 -9.12 1.68 -4.02
C LEU A 132 -9.60 2.55 -5.19
N CYS A 133 -9.25 2.21 -6.42
CA CYS A 133 -9.76 2.89 -7.61
C CYS A 133 -11.30 2.81 -7.68
N GLY A 134 -11.86 1.66 -7.35
CA GLY A 134 -13.31 1.47 -7.28
C GLY A 134 -13.98 2.33 -6.22
N LEU A 135 -13.35 2.46 -5.04
CA LEU A 135 -13.90 3.26 -3.94
C LEU A 135 -13.91 4.76 -4.23
N TYR A 136 -12.89 5.27 -4.92
CA TYR A 136 -12.66 6.71 -5.05
C TYR A 136 -12.76 7.23 -6.49
N GLY A 137 -13.21 6.39 -7.42
CA GLY A 137 -13.36 6.79 -8.82
C GLY A 137 -12.02 7.12 -9.49
N LEU A 138 -10.94 6.44 -9.09
CA LEU A 138 -9.62 6.61 -9.66
C LEU A 138 -9.37 5.60 -10.79
N THR A 139 -8.33 5.86 -11.57
CA THR A 139 -7.85 4.95 -12.62
C THR A 139 -6.39 4.60 -12.39
N GLU A 140 -5.84 3.71 -13.20
CA GLU A 140 -4.42 3.36 -13.15
C GLU A 140 -3.49 4.57 -13.38
N GLN A 141 -3.98 5.62 -14.04
CA GLN A 141 -3.23 6.86 -14.27
C GLN A 141 -2.96 7.64 -12.98
N ASP A 142 -3.76 7.40 -11.93
CA ASP A 142 -3.65 8.07 -10.64
C ASP A 142 -2.70 7.34 -9.69
N ILE A 143 -2.04 6.26 -10.14
CA ILE A 143 -1.13 5.44 -9.35
C ILE A 143 0.31 5.79 -9.71
N ILE A 144 1.08 6.17 -8.71
CA ILE A 144 2.53 6.43 -8.82
C ILE A 144 3.28 5.70 -7.71
N CYS A 145 4.58 5.54 -7.87
CA CYS A 145 5.46 5.15 -6.77
C CYS A 145 6.18 6.37 -6.17
N HIS A 146 6.86 6.18 -5.05
CA HIS A 146 7.59 7.26 -4.38
C HIS A 146 8.62 7.92 -5.30
N CYS A 147 9.39 7.12 -6.03
CA CYS A 147 10.39 7.60 -6.99
C CYS A 147 9.78 8.51 -8.06
N GLU A 148 8.63 8.13 -8.62
CA GLU A 148 7.91 8.97 -9.58
C GLU A 148 7.37 10.26 -8.92
N GLY A 149 6.92 10.18 -7.66
CA GLY A 149 6.48 11.34 -6.90
C GLY A 149 7.59 12.37 -6.68
N TYR A 150 8.83 11.92 -6.48
CA TYR A 150 9.98 12.80 -6.43
C TYR A 150 10.19 13.54 -7.76
N ASP A 151 10.13 12.82 -8.88
CA ASP A 151 10.27 13.41 -10.21
C ASP A 151 9.18 14.46 -10.51
N LEU A 152 7.99 14.26 -9.95
CA LEU A 152 6.87 15.21 -10.05
C LEU A 152 6.95 16.37 -9.06
N GLY A 153 7.91 16.38 -8.13
CA GLY A 153 8.08 17.43 -7.14
C GLY A 153 7.09 17.38 -5.97
N ILE A 154 6.44 16.23 -5.73
CA ILE A 154 5.43 16.05 -4.68
C ILE A 154 5.85 15.09 -3.57
N ALA A 155 7.04 14.54 -3.66
CA ALA A 155 7.60 13.61 -2.68
C ALA A 155 9.11 13.81 -2.51
N SER A 156 9.66 13.34 -1.40
CA SER A 156 11.10 13.36 -1.14
C SER A 156 11.86 12.37 -2.03
N ASN A 157 13.18 12.53 -2.09
CA ASN A 157 14.04 11.68 -2.94
C ASN A 157 14.21 10.29 -2.34
N HIS A 158 13.44 9.32 -2.86
CA HIS A 158 13.53 7.91 -2.53
C HIS A 158 13.36 7.07 -3.79
N GLY A 159 14.03 5.91 -3.81
CA GLY A 159 14.08 5.05 -4.99
C GLY A 159 12.94 4.04 -5.13
N ASP A 160 12.12 3.90 -4.12
CA ASP A 160 11.10 2.86 -4.08
C ASP A 160 9.95 3.15 -5.07
N VAL A 161 9.53 2.21 -5.79
CA VAL A 161 9.84 0.76 -5.79
C VAL A 161 10.82 0.34 -6.91
N LEU A 162 11.40 1.31 -7.63
CA LEU A 162 12.19 1.07 -8.84
C LEU A 162 13.62 0.56 -8.56
N HIS A 163 14.07 0.56 -7.31
CA HIS A 163 15.29 -0.12 -6.88
C HIS A 163 15.10 -1.65 -6.79
N TRP A 164 13.87 -2.12 -6.75
CA TRP A 164 13.51 -3.52 -6.49
C TRP A 164 12.88 -4.20 -7.71
N TRP A 165 11.73 -3.68 -8.18
CA TRP A 165 10.89 -4.34 -9.16
C TRP A 165 11.58 -4.66 -10.50
N PRO A 166 12.43 -3.78 -11.07
CA PRO A 166 13.10 -4.08 -12.33
C PRO A 166 14.04 -5.29 -12.28
N LYS A 167 14.54 -5.67 -11.09
CA LYS A 167 15.33 -6.89 -10.92
C LYS A 167 14.56 -8.16 -11.29
N HIS A 168 13.24 -8.08 -11.28
CA HIS A 168 12.30 -9.18 -11.56
C HIS A 168 11.42 -8.90 -12.79
N GLY A 169 11.84 -8.00 -13.66
CA GLY A 169 11.13 -7.69 -14.91
C GLY A 169 9.83 -6.91 -14.74
N LYS A 170 9.67 -6.20 -13.63
CA LYS A 170 8.48 -5.40 -13.34
C LYS A 170 8.84 -3.92 -13.17
N ASN A 171 7.91 -3.03 -13.50
CA ASN A 171 8.03 -1.58 -13.28
C ASN A 171 6.63 -0.97 -13.10
N MET A 172 6.56 0.36 -13.00
CA MET A 172 5.27 1.02 -12.82
C MET A 172 4.39 0.97 -14.05
N ASP A 173 4.95 0.90 -15.25
CA ASP A 173 4.16 0.74 -16.49
C ASP A 173 3.48 -0.63 -16.52
N THR A 174 4.19 -1.70 -16.18
CA THR A 174 3.60 -3.04 -16.09
C THR A 174 2.56 -3.11 -14.97
N PHE A 175 2.81 -2.44 -13.86
CA PHE A 175 1.88 -2.37 -12.73
C PHE A 175 0.58 -1.65 -13.11
N ARG A 176 0.67 -0.45 -13.68
CA ARG A 176 -0.50 0.27 -14.17
C ARG A 176 -1.28 -0.50 -15.23
N ALA A 177 -0.58 -1.19 -16.13
CA ALA A 177 -1.25 -2.05 -17.13
C ALA A 177 -2.02 -3.20 -16.49
N ALA A 178 -1.46 -3.83 -15.45
CA ALA A 178 -2.15 -4.90 -14.71
C ALA A 178 -3.39 -4.39 -13.97
N VAL A 179 -3.30 -3.22 -13.34
CA VAL A 179 -4.46 -2.57 -12.70
C VAL A 179 -5.53 -2.24 -13.73
N LYS A 180 -5.15 -1.63 -14.85
CA LYS A 180 -6.07 -1.27 -15.94
C LYS A 180 -6.83 -2.49 -16.47
N ALA A 181 -6.13 -3.60 -16.69
CA ALA A 181 -6.74 -4.84 -17.17
C ALA A 181 -7.80 -5.36 -16.18
N LYS A 182 -7.52 -5.33 -14.87
CA LYS A 182 -8.47 -5.76 -13.84
C LYS A 182 -9.63 -4.78 -13.67
N LEU A 183 -9.41 -3.48 -13.80
CA LEU A 183 -10.49 -2.49 -13.77
C LEU A 183 -11.46 -2.71 -14.92
N GLY A 184 -10.98 -3.00 -16.11
CA GLY A 184 -11.81 -3.32 -17.26
C GLY A 184 -12.62 -4.61 -17.07
N ALA A 185 -12.02 -5.64 -16.47
CA ALA A 185 -12.69 -6.92 -16.18
C ALA A 185 -13.67 -6.82 -15.00
N SER A 186 -13.43 -5.88 -14.06
CA SER A 186 -14.27 -5.65 -12.87
C SER A 186 -15.39 -4.66 -13.11
N ALA A 187 -15.46 -4.03 -14.29
CA ALA A 187 -16.60 -3.20 -14.65
C ALA A 187 -17.85 -4.08 -14.57
N PRO A 188 -18.88 -3.70 -13.77
CA PRO A 188 -20.08 -4.50 -13.68
C PRO A 188 -20.66 -4.60 -15.10
N ASP A 189 -20.92 -5.82 -15.52
CA ASP A 189 -21.72 -6.09 -16.72
C ASP A 189 -23.15 -5.65 -16.37
N ILE A 190 -23.41 -4.36 -16.54
CA ILE A 190 -24.79 -3.85 -16.46
C ILE A 190 -25.43 -4.18 -17.78
N SER A 191 -25.74 -5.44 -17.98
CA SER A 191 -26.78 -5.84 -18.91
C SER A 191 -28.10 -5.40 -18.25
N VAL A 192 -28.52 -4.19 -18.55
CA VAL A 192 -29.92 -3.80 -18.36
C VAL A 192 -30.70 -4.63 -19.33
N GLU A 193 -31.31 -5.73 -18.86
CA GLU A 193 -32.36 -6.35 -19.59
C GLU A 193 -33.48 -5.31 -19.76
N PRO A 194 -33.93 -5.04 -20.97
CA PRO A 194 -35.06 -4.14 -21.15
C PRO A 194 -36.30 -4.80 -20.52
N GLU A 195 -36.85 -4.11 -19.52
CA GLU A 195 -38.18 -4.47 -19.03
C GLU A 195 -39.16 -4.52 -20.21
N GLN A 196 -39.80 -5.67 -20.35
CA GLN A 196 -40.91 -5.86 -21.26
C GLN A 196 -42.20 -5.32 -20.61
#